data_eb83c34af3e1882a0bac89063986c68c
#
_entry.id   eb83c34af3e1882a0bac89063986c68c
#
_cell.length_a   1.000
_cell.length_b   1.000
_cell.length_c   1.000
_cell.angle_alpha   90.00
_cell.angle_beta   90.00
_cell.angle_gamma   90.00
#
_symmetry.space_group_name_H-M   'P 1'
#
loop_
_entity.id
_entity.type
_entity.pdbx_description
1 polymer ?
#
loop_
_entity_poly.entity_id
_entity_poly.type
_entity_poly.pdbx_seq_one_letter_code
_entity_poly.pdbx_strand_id
1 'polypeptide(L)'
;MAPRVIGILRRFLPEYLKTRPSLTPAQWRAIRAITQCRTPALGGHRYACAPCQKETFAFHSCNHRACPQCGREATREWVERELAKRVHAPYFMVTFTLPAELRSAFFGPYAKAAYDIFFAAAAAALHDCLANPKWLGATTSGFTAILHTWNQQLLFHPHLHVIVPAAGINANDKVLCGKSNTFLVPVPALQAAFRRHFRSRLKALDWQVDPAVWRIDWGVNIQPFGSGAAAIKYLGAYVCRTAIGDGRIRALEGDSVTFAWKDRSHGNAPKILTLPGSEFIRRYLRHVLA
;
A
#
# COMPACT_ATOMS: atom_id res chain seq x y z
N MET A 1 -29.17 4.47 -0.30
CA MET A 1 -27.82 4.85 -0.78
C MET A 1 -26.82 3.84 -0.23
N ALA A 2 -25.94 3.27 -1.05
CA ALA A 2 -24.97 2.28 -0.59
C ALA A 2 -24.09 2.87 0.52
N PRO A 3 -23.78 2.12 1.59
CA PRO A 3 -22.96 2.61 2.67
C PRO A 3 -21.54 2.90 2.19
N ARG A 4 -20.95 4.00 2.69
CA ARG A 4 -19.60 4.44 2.32
C ARG A 4 -18.68 4.34 3.52
N VAL A 5 -17.39 4.11 3.28
CA VAL A 5 -16.36 4.02 4.33
C VAL A 5 -16.36 5.27 5.23
N ILE A 6 -16.55 6.47 4.66
CA ILE A 6 -16.62 7.70 5.46
C ILE A 6 -17.83 7.72 6.43
N GLY A 7 -18.98 7.19 5.99
CA GLY A 7 -20.16 7.07 6.84
C GLY A 7 -19.94 6.10 7.99
N ILE A 8 -19.28 4.97 7.72
CA ILE A 8 -18.89 3.99 8.74
C ILE A 8 -17.96 4.63 9.77
N LEU A 9 -16.92 5.33 9.30
CA LEU A 9 -15.97 6.03 10.19
C LEU A 9 -16.69 7.05 11.08
N ARG A 10 -17.56 7.89 10.50
CA ARG A 10 -18.31 8.91 11.28
C ARG A 10 -19.26 8.29 12.28
N ARG A 11 -19.88 7.16 11.95
CA ARG A 11 -20.84 6.48 12.84
C ARG A 11 -20.17 5.82 14.03
N PHE A 12 -19.13 5.03 13.79
CA PHE A 12 -18.52 4.19 14.82
C PHE A 12 -17.32 4.77 15.53
N LEU A 13 -16.69 5.82 14.96
CA LEU A 13 -15.52 6.44 15.58
C LEU A 13 -15.80 7.00 16.98
N PRO A 14 -16.94 7.69 17.26
CA PRO A 14 -17.24 8.18 18.60
C PRO A 14 -17.28 7.04 19.64
N GLU A 15 -17.92 5.90 19.30
CA GLU A 15 -18.01 4.76 20.19
C GLU A 15 -16.66 4.08 20.39
N TYR A 16 -15.90 3.91 19.33
CA TYR A 16 -14.53 3.40 19.40
C TYR A 16 -13.63 4.25 20.32
N LEU A 17 -13.75 5.57 20.27
CA LEU A 17 -12.95 6.47 21.11
C LEU A 17 -13.33 6.40 22.60
N LYS A 18 -14.57 6.02 22.95
CA LYS A 18 -14.96 5.77 24.36
C LYS A 18 -14.18 4.63 25.00
N THR A 19 -13.67 3.67 24.20
CA THR A 19 -12.79 2.61 24.70
C THR A 19 -11.40 3.09 25.11
N ARG A 20 -11.10 4.40 24.96
CA ARG A 20 -9.80 5.04 25.24
C ARG A 20 -8.62 4.30 24.58
N PRO A 21 -8.66 4.05 23.26
CA PRO A 21 -7.59 3.34 22.59
C PRO A 21 -6.28 4.13 22.66
N SER A 22 -5.15 3.43 22.79
CA SER A 22 -3.83 4.05 22.61
C SER A 22 -3.63 4.35 21.12
N LEU A 23 -3.70 5.63 20.73
CA LEU A 23 -3.57 6.11 19.36
C LEU A 23 -2.31 6.96 19.19
N THR A 24 -1.62 6.75 18.07
CA THR A 24 -0.46 7.56 17.70
C THR A 24 -0.88 8.99 17.30
N PRO A 25 0.04 9.97 17.35
CA PRO A 25 -0.24 11.31 16.83
C PRO A 25 -0.70 11.33 15.38
N ALA A 26 -0.18 10.41 14.54
CA ALA A 26 -0.60 10.28 13.14
C ALA A 26 -2.05 9.82 13.01
N GLN A 27 -2.47 8.85 13.84
CA GLN A 27 -3.85 8.38 13.88
C GLN A 27 -4.80 9.50 14.35
N TRP A 28 -4.44 10.28 15.35
CA TRP A 28 -5.22 11.44 15.79
C TRP A 28 -5.35 12.50 14.70
N ARG A 29 -4.27 12.81 13.97
CA ARG A 29 -4.34 13.72 12.81
C ARG A 29 -5.29 13.19 11.74
N ALA A 30 -5.20 11.89 11.42
CA ALA A 30 -6.08 11.25 10.45
C ALA A 30 -7.55 11.30 10.88
N ILE A 31 -7.87 10.99 12.13
CA ILE A 31 -9.22 11.05 12.69
C ILE A 31 -9.79 12.46 12.51
N ARG A 32 -9.06 13.49 12.94
CA ARG A 32 -9.50 14.89 12.81
C ARG A 32 -9.75 15.25 11.35
N ALA A 33 -8.81 14.95 10.48
CA ALA A 33 -8.93 15.25 9.06
C ALA A 33 -10.13 14.56 8.41
N ILE A 34 -10.32 13.26 8.69
CA ILE A 34 -11.40 12.44 8.10
C ILE A 34 -12.77 12.91 8.58
N THR A 35 -12.94 13.18 9.87
CA THR A 35 -14.22 13.61 10.43
C THR A 35 -14.65 14.99 9.91
N GLN A 36 -13.71 15.90 9.68
CA GLN A 36 -13.96 17.23 9.16
C GLN A 36 -14.03 17.29 7.62
N CYS A 37 -13.60 16.25 6.92
CA CYS A 37 -13.51 16.24 5.46
C CYS A 37 -14.87 16.50 4.81
N ARG A 38 -14.93 17.51 3.93
CA ARG A 38 -16.15 17.94 3.22
C ARG A 38 -17.31 18.24 4.17
N THR A 39 -17.01 18.97 5.24
CA THR A 39 -17.98 19.53 6.17
C THR A 39 -17.74 21.03 6.33
N PRO A 40 -18.69 21.78 6.90
CA PRO A 40 -18.52 23.22 7.18
C PRO A 40 -17.26 23.55 7.99
N ALA A 41 -16.75 22.60 8.80
CA ALA A 41 -15.57 22.80 9.64
C ALA A 41 -14.28 23.12 8.85
N LEU A 42 -14.22 22.75 7.56
CA LEU A 42 -13.10 23.09 6.67
C LEU A 42 -13.40 24.29 5.76
N GLY A 43 -14.55 24.96 5.94
CA GLY A 43 -15.00 26.01 5.01
C GLY A 43 -15.43 25.44 3.66
N GLY A 44 -15.70 26.32 2.70
CA GLY A 44 -16.15 25.93 1.36
C GLY A 44 -16.62 27.11 0.54
N HIS A 45 -17.21 26.81 -0.61
CA HIS A 45 -17.80 27.76 -1.54
C HIS A 45 -19.32 27.61 -1.55
N ARG A 46 -20.01 28.73 -1.55
CA ARG A 46 -21.45 28.83 -1.80
C ARG A 46 -21.66 29.19 -3.26
N TYR A 47 -22.46 28.44 -3.94
CA TYR A 47 -22.90 28.66 -5.32
C TYR A 47 -24.37 28.97 -5.29
N ALA A 48 -24.77 30.06 -5.93
CA ALA A 48 -26.17 30.45 -6.11
C ALA A 48 -26.53 30.46 -7.59
N CYS A 49 -27.63 29.82 -7.96
CA CYS A 49 -28.16 29.86 -9.32
C CYS A 49 -29.04 31.09 -9.48
N ALA A 50 -28.62 32.06 -10.30
CA ALA A 50 -29.39 33.30 -10.49
C ALA A 50 -30.85 33.05 -11.01
N PRO A 51 -31.11 32.12 -11.98
CA PRO A 51 -32.46 31.88 -12.48
C PRO A 51 -33.39 31.22 -11.46
N CYS A 52 -32.94 30.24 -10.67
CA CYS A 52 -33.80 29.46 -9.79
C CYS A 52 -33.58 29.74 -8.29
N GLN A 53 -32.69 30.67 -7.94
CA GLN A 53 -32.32 31.03 -6.57
C GLN A 53 -31.86 29.88 -5.67
N LYS A 54 -31.58 28.72 -6.27
CA LYS A 54 -31.12 27.53 -5.56
C LYS A 54 -29.67 27.70 -5.13
N GLU A 55 -29.40 27.47 -3.86
CA GLU A 55 -28.04 27.46 -3.31
C GLU A 55 -27.49 26.05 -3.16
N THR A 56 -26.18 25.91 -3.38
CA THR A 56 -25.43 24.68 -3.17
C THR A 56 -24.10 25.01 -2.51
N PHE A 57 -23.66 24.16 -1.59
CA PHE A 57 -22.38 24.30 -0.88
C PHE A 57 -21.41 23.20 -1.31
N ALA A 58 -20.18 23.58 -1.63
CA ALA A 58 -19.07 22.68 -1.87
C ALA A 58 -18.00 22.87 -0.77
N PHE A 59 -17.98 21.99 0.21
CA PHE A 59 -17.02 22.06 1.31
C PHE A 59 -15.65 21.49 0.92
N HIS A 60 -14.58 22.11 1.46
CA HIS A 60 -13.21 21.71 1.18
C HIS A 60 -12.88 20.28 1.62
N SER A 61 -11.98 19.66 0.89
CA SER A 61 -11.43 18.34 1.22
C SER A 61 -10.27 18.48 2.22
N CYS A 62 -10.05 17.46 3.05
CA CYS A 62 -8.96 17.47 4.02
C CYS A 62 -7.59 17.11 3.40
N ASN A 63 -7.54 16.60 2.18
CA ASN A 63 -6.36 16.12 1.47
C ASN A 63 -5.48 15.13 2.26
N HIS A 64 -6.01 14.54 3.33
CA HIS A 64 -5.27 13.57 4.13
C HIS A 64 -5.20 12.22 3.41
N ARG A 65 -3.99 11.63 3.33
CA ARG A 65 -3.74 10.35 2.62
C ARG A 65 -4.61 9.18 3.11
N ALA A 66 -4.99 9.16 4.38
CA ALA A 66 -5.84 8.13 4.95
C ALA A 66 -7.35 8.43 4.80
N CYS A 67 -7.75 9.52 4.14
CA CYS A 67 -9.15 9.86 3.96
C CYS A 67 -9.76 9.09 2.78
N PRO A 68 -10.87 8.33 2.97
CA PRO A 68 -11.48 7.56 1.89
C PRO A 68 -12.13 8.42 0.79
N GLN A 69 -12.32 9.72 1.04
CA GLN A 69 -12.91 10.67 0.09
C GLN A 69 -11.85 11.47 -0.70
N CYS A 70 -10.61 11.51 -0.19
CA CYS A 70 -9.50 12.24 -0.79
C CYS A 70 -8.58 11.29 -1.59
N GLY A 71 -7.54 11.82 -2.20
CA GLY A 71 -6.50 11.05 -2.87
C GLY A 71 -6.74 10.74 -4.34
N ARG A 72 -7.92 11.03 -4.90
CA ARG A 72 -8.20 10.74 -6.33
C ARG A 72 -7.33 11.60 -7.24
N GLU A 73 -7.21 12.89 -6.95
CA GLU A 73 -6.38 13.83 -7.73
C GLU A 73 -4.90 13.48 -7.60
N ALA A 74 -4.40 13.32 -6.36
CA ALA A 74 -3.03 12.90 -6.10
C ALA A 74 -2.69 11.55 -6.78
N THR A 75 -3.67 10.63 -6.88
CA THR A 75 -3.51 9.38 -7.63
C THR A 75 -3.32 9.65 -9.12
N ARG A 76 -4.13 10.53 -9.72
CA ARG A 76 -4.03 10.88 -11.14
C ARG A 76 -2.67 11.49 -11.47
N GLU A 77 -2.28 12.51 -10.72
CA GLU A 77 -0.98 13.17 -10.87
C GLU A 77 0.19 12.21 -10.70
N TRP A 78 0.11 11.30 -9.75
CA TRP A 78 1.13 10.27 -9.56
C TRP A 78 1.22 9.36 -10.78
N VAL A 79 0.08 8.87 -11.30
CA VAL A 79 0.05 8.00 -12.49
C VAL A 79 0.64 8.71 -13.71
N GLU A 80 0.29 9.98 -13.93
CA GLU A 80 0.81 10.78 -15.03
C GLU A 80 2.33 10.94 -14.93
N ARG A 81 2.86 11.27 -13.75
CA ARG A 81 4.31 11.37 -13.52
C ARG A 81 5.05 10.05 -13.74
N GLU A 82 4.51 8.94 -13.28
CA GLU A 82 5.15 7.63 -13.48
C GLU A 82 5.06 7.14 -14.92
N LEU A 83 3.97 7.43 -15.61
CA LEU A 83 3.85 7.14 -17.06
C LEU A 83 4.87 7.93 -17.89
N ALA A 84 5.15 9.18 -17.53
CA ALA A 84 6.14 10.01 -18.21
C ALA A 84 7.59 9.49 -18.04
N LYS A 85 7.88 8.79 -16.94
CA LYS A 85 9.20 8.17 -16.67
C LYS A 85 9.34 6.77 -17.29
N ARG A 86 8.28 6.24 -17.90
CA ARG A 86 8.26 4.88 -18.41
C ARG A 86 9.28 4.68 -19.53
N VAL A 87 10.10 3.64 -19.40
CA VAL A 87 11.03 3.20 -20.45
C VAL A 87 10.40 2.12 -21.34
N HIS A 88 10.88 1.97 -22.58
CA HIS A 88 10.47 0.91 -23.50
C HIS A 88 11.12 -0.42 -23.12
N ALA A 89 10.51 -1.16 -22.21
CA ALA A 89 10.97 -2.46 -21.74
C ALA A 89 9.78 -3.30 -21.25
N PRO A 90 9.93 -4.62 -21.11
CA PRO A 90 9.01 -5.43 -20.35
C PRO A 90 8.98 -4.99 -18.88
N TYR A 91 7.80 -4.97 -18.28
CA TYR A 91 7.64 -4.62 -16.87
C TYR A 91 7.15 -5.80 -16.06
N PHE A 92 7.60 -5.82 -14.80
CA PHE A 92 7.21 -6.83 -13.83
C PHE A 92 6.72 -6.18 -12.53
N MET A 93 5.72 -6.79 -11.92
CA MET A 93 5.36 -6.48 -10.55
C MET A 93 5.99 -7.49 -9.62
N VAL A 94 6.91 -7.03 -8.79
CA VAL A 94 7.54 -7.82 -7.75
C VAL A 94 6.87 -7.50 -6.41
N THR A 95 6.39 -8.53 -5.71
CA THR A 95 5.82 -8.38 -4.38
C THR A 95 6.74 -9.01 -3.36
N PHE A 96 7.17 -8.23 -2.37
CA PHE A 96 7.92 -8.72 -1.22
C PHE A 96 7.02 -8.76 0.01
N THR A 97 7.00 -9.89 0.69
CA THR A 97 6.20 -10.11 1.91
C THR A 97 7.10 -10.64 3.01
N LEU A 98 6.92 -10.12 4.22
CA LEU A 98 7.64 -10.58 5.39
C LEU A 98 6.91 -11.71 6.11
N PRO A 99 7.66 -12.64 6.75
CA PRO A 99 7.11 -13.58 7.70
C PRO A 99 6.24 -12.92 8.77
N ALA A 100 5.26 -13.64 9.28
CA ALA A 100 4.32 -13.11 10.26
C ALA A 100 5.01 -12.71 11.57
N GLU A 101 6.04 -13.43 11.94
CA GLU A 101 6.85 -13.28 13.14
C GLU A 101 7.58 -11.93 13.19
N LEU A 102 7.89 -11.35 12.03
CA LEU A 102 8.57 -10.05 11.92
C LEU A 102 7.60 -8.85 11.98
N ARG A 103 6.29 -9.08 11.91
CA ARG A 103 5.32 -7.99 11.78
C ARG A 103 5.22 -7.11 13.03
N SER A 104 5.56 -7.66 14.20
CA SER A 104 5.56 -6.90 15.47
C SER A 104 6.50 -5.71 15.46
N ALA A 105 7.64 -5.78 14.76
CA ALA A 105 8.58 -4.68 14.64
C ALA A 105 8.04 -3.43 13.92
N PHE A 106 6.99 -3.62 13.11
CA PHE A 106 6.38 -2.53 12.36
C PHE A 106 5.41 -1.69 13.19
N PHE A 107 5.41 -1.93 14.51
CA PHE A 107 4.69 -1.16 15.51
C PHE A 107 5.66 -0.65 16.59
N GLY A 108 5.26 0.43 17.27
CA GLY A 108 6.06 0.99 18.37
C GLY A 108 7.32 1.74 17.90
N PRO A 109 8.34 1.82 18.75
CA PRO A 109 9.51 2.70 18.54
C PRO A 109 10.37 2.29 17.34
N TYR A 110 10.41 1.02 16.99
CA TYR A 110 11.21 0.51 15.88
C TYR A 110 10.51 0.58 14.52
N ALA A 111 9.23 0.97 14.46
CA ALA A 111 8.43 0.90 13.24
C ALA A 111 9.09 1.60 12.04
N LYS A 112 9.60 2.83 12.23
CA LYS A 112 10.27 3.57 11.17
C LYS A 112 11.50 2.81 10.66
N ALA A 113 12.38 2.37 11.55
CA ALA A 113 13.59 1.63 11.19
C ALA A 113 13.25 0.29 10.51
N ALA A 114 12.21 -0.41 10.95
CA ALA A 114 11.76 -1.65 10.32
C ALA A 114 11.27 -1.42 8.88
N TYR A 115 10.52 -0.34 8.62
CA TYR A 115 10.13 0.03 7.26
C TYR A 115 11.33 0.42 6.41
N ASP A 116 12.25 1.23 6.93
CA ASP A 116 13.47 1.64 6.22
C ASP A 116 14.31 0.41 5.83
N ILE A 117 14.50 -0.55 6.74
CA ILE A 117 15.17 -1.82 6.47
C ILE A 117 14.43 -2.63 5.41
N PHE A 118 13.10 -2.67 5.45
CA PHE A 118 12.30 -3.43 4.49
C PHE A 118 12.48 -2.89 3.07
N PHE A 119 12.35 -1.58 2.87
CA PHE A 119 12.60 -0.93 1.59
C PHE A 119 14.04 -1.14 1.11
N ALA A 120 15.02 -0.89 1.97
CA ALA A 120 16.44 -1.02 1.64
C ALA A 120 16.84 -2.46 1.28
N ALA A 121 16.28 -3.47 1.99
CA ALA A 121 16.55 -4.86 1.71
C ALA A 121 15.93 -5.32 0.38
N ALA A 122 14.70 -4.91 0.08
CA ALA A 122 14.04 -5.21 -1.19
C ALA A 122 14.76 -4.56 -2.37
N ALA A 123 15.16 -3.29 -2.22
CA ALA A 123 15.93 -2.57 -3.23
C ALA A 123 17.29 -3.22 -3.50
N ALA A 124 18.06 -3.53 -2.46
CA ALA A 124 19.35 -4.17 -2.60
C ALA A 124 19.24 -5.57 -3.24
N ALA A 125 18.22 -6.34 -2.88
CA ALA A 125 17.99 -7.64 -3.49
C ALA A 125 17.69 -7.55 -5.00
N LEU A 126 16.88 -6.56 -5.39
CA LEU A 126 16.62 -6.30 -6.82
C LEU A 126 17.88 -5.87 -7.55
N HIS A 127 18.66 -4.94 -6.99
CA HIS A 127 19.90 -4.49 -7.61
C HIS A 127 20.91 -5.65 -7.78
N ASP A 128 21.13 -6.48 -6.75
CA ASP A 128 22.00 -7.65 -6.85
C ASP A 128 21.58 -8.61 -7.97
N CYS A 129 20.28 -8.89 -8.05
CA CYS A 129 19.78 -9.79 -9.07
C CYS A 129 19.86 -9.15 -10.47
N LEU A 130 19.45 -7.91 -10.63
CA LEU A 130 19.47 -7.23 -11.94
C LEU A 130 20.90 -6.97 -12.44
N ALA A 131 21.87 -6.80 -11.53
CA ALA A 131 23.29 -6.66 -11.88
C ALA A 131 23.94 -7.95 -12.38
N ASN A 132 23.34 -9.12 -12.08
CA ASN A 132 23.88 -10.40 -12.50
C ASN A 132 23.84 -10.55 -14.04
N PRO A 133 25.01 -10.75 -14.73
CA PRO A 133 25.06 -10.88 -16.18
C PRO A 133 24.25 -12.05 -16.76
N LYS A 134 23.98 -13.10 -15.94
CA LYS A 134 23.14 -14.23 -16.35
C LYS A 134 21.68 -13.84 -16.59
N TRP A 135 21.22 -12.72 -16.01
CA TRP A 135 19.82 -12.28 -16.12
C TRP A 135 19.69 -10.99 -16.92
N LEU A 136 20.14 -9.83 -16.37
CA LEU A 136 20.09 -8.55 -17.07
C LEU A 136 21.46 -7.91 -17.23
N GLY A 137 22.35 -8.01 -16.23
CA GLY A 137 23.68 -7.40 -16.24
C GLY A 137 23.66 -5.88 -16.01
N ALA A 138 22.56 -5.33 -15.49
CA ALA A 138 22.40 -3.90 -15.25
C ALA A 138 22.94 -3.50 -13.87
N THR A 139 24.09 -2.85 -13.83
CA THR A 139 24.68 -2.33 -12.59
C THR A 139 23.90 -1.14 -12.00
N THR A 140 23.17 -0.42 -12.86
CA THR A 140 22.24 0.63 -12.44
C THR A 140 20.85 0.33 -12.97
N SER A 141 19.87 0.22 -12.08
CA SER A 141 18.47 -0.05 -12.41
C SER A 141 17.54 0.82 -11.55
N GLY A 142 16.40 1.19 -12.12
CA GLY A 142 15.37 1.99 -11.44
C GLY A 142 14.07 1.21 -11.31
N PHE A 143 13.37 1.42 -10.19
CA PHE A 143 12.05 0.84 -9.94
C PHE A 143 11.24 1.70 -8.97
N THR A 144 9.94 1.52 -8.94
CA THR A 144 9.04 2.23 -8.03
C THR A 144 8.45 1.26 -7.02
N ALA A 145 8.69 1.49 -5.73
CA ALA A 145 8.19 0.66 -4.63
C ALA A 145 7.07 1.35 -3.86
N ILE A 146 6.00 0.62 -3.57
CA ILE A 146 4.83 1.11 -2.83
C ILE A 146 4.55 0.16 -1.67
N LEU A 147 4.46 0.73 -0.46
CA LEU A 147 4.13 -0.01 0.75
C LEU A 147 2.62 -0.20 0.88
N HIS A 148 2.21 -1.44 1.09
CA HIS A 148 0.89 -1.80 1.58
C HIS A 148 1.00 -2.45 2.95
N THR A 149 0.08 -2.13 3.86
CA THR A 149 0.10 -2.66 5.23
C THR A 149 -1.09 -3.55 5.55
N TRP A 150 -1.98 -3.80 4.57
CA TRP A 150 -3.23 -4.54 4.77
C TRP A 150 -3.39 -5.72 3.82
N ASN A 151 -4.08 -6.74 4.29
CA ASN A 151 -4.63 -7.79 3.45
C ASN A 151 -6.10 -7.51 3.08
N GLN A 152 -6.73 -8.44 2.38
CA GLN A 152 -8.14 -8.32 1.96
C GLN A 152 -9.14 -8.22 3.13
N GLN A 153 -8.78 -8.67 4.32
CA GLN A 153 -9.60 -8.65 5.55
C GLN A 153 -9.26 -7.48 6.47
N LEU A 154 -8.49 -6.49 5.99
CA LEU A 154 -7.98 -5.36 6.77
C LEU A 154 -7.06 -5.77 7.94
N LEU A 155 -6.48 -6.97 7.89
CA LEU A 155 -5.47 -7.38 8.86
C LEU A 155 -4.12 -6.79 8.45
N PHE A 156 -3.28 -6.53 9.45
CA PHE A 156 -1.95 -6.00 9.21
C PHE A 156 -1.07 -7.03 8.50
N HIS A 157 -0.62 -6.66 7.32
CA HIS A 157 0.16 -7.51 6.44
C HIS A 157 1.08 -6.64 5.58
N PRO A 158 2.21 -6.16 6.13
CA PRO A 158 3.11 -5.29 5.40
C PRO A 158 3.74 -6.04 4.22
N HIS A 159 3.66 -5.45 3.04
CA HIS A 159 4.27 -5.94 1.82
C HIS A 159 4.57 -4.80 0.87
N LEU A 160 5.61 -4.96 0.06
CA LEU A 160 5.99 -4.00 -0.97
C LEU A 160 5.53 -4.51 -2.34
N HIS A 161 4.86 -3.66 -3.09
CA HIS A 161 4.68 -3.83 -4.52
C HIS A 161 5.71 -2.96 -5.23
N VAL A 162 6.53 -3.58 -6.08
CA VAL A 162 7.58 -2.90 -6.81
C VAL A 162 7.35 -3.07 -8.30
N ILE A 163 7.22 -1.96 -9.04
CA ILE A 163 7.20 -1.96 -10.51
C ILE A 163 8.64 -1.92 -10.99
N VAL A 164 9.07 -2.96 -11.68
CA VAL A 164 10.44 -3.12 -12.16
C VAL A 164 10.44 -3.22 -13.68
N PRO A 165 11.03 -2.25 -14.41
CA PRO A 165 11.34 -2.45 -15.81
C PRO A 165 12.49 -3.46 -15.95
N ALA A 166 12.39 -4.39 -16.88
CA ALA A 166 13.52 -5.21 -17.29
C ALA A 166 14.51 -4.39 -18.12
N ALA A 167 15.00 -3.30 -17.55
CA ALA A 167 15.94 -2.39 -18.19
C ALA A 167 16.88 -1.76 -17.17
N GLY A 168 18.03 -1.31 -17.63
CA GLY A 168 19.02 -0.61 -16.81
C GLY A 168 20.26 -0.25 -17.61
N ILE A 169 21.31 0.13 -16.92
CA ILE A 169 22.57 0.55 -17.50
C ILE A 169 23.67 -0.36 -16.94
N ASN A 170 24.58 -0.85 -17.77
CA ASN A 170 25.71 -1.64 -17.32
C ASN A 170 26.90 -0.74 -16.91
N ALA A 171 28.00 -1.38 -16.46
CA ALA A 171 29.20 -0.68 -16.02
C ALA A 171 29.89 0.15 -17.11
N ASN A 172 29.55 -0.07 -18.39
CA ASN A 172 30.08 0.69 -19.55
C ASN A 172 29.05 1.70 -20.08
N ASP A 173 28.13 2.15 -19.27
CA ASP A 173 27.05 3.10 -19.60
C ASP A 173 26.14 2.67 -20.77
N LYS A 174 26.16 1.38 -21.12
CA LYS A 174 25.28 0.84 -22.16
C LYS A 174 23.90 0.54 -21.57
N VAL A 175 22.87 1.03 -22.24
CA VAL A 175 21.48 0.69 -21.93
C VAL A 175 21.21 -0.78 -22.28
N LEU A 176 20.68 -1.50 -21.32
CA LEU A 176 20.26 -2.90 -21.44
C LEU A 176 18.74 -2.98 -21.34
N CYS A 177 18.16 -3.89 -22.12
CA CYS A 177 16.76 -4.22 -22.07
C CYS A 177 16.57 -5.73 -22.09
N GLY A 178 15.80 -6.23 -21.16
CA GLY A 178 15.47 -7.65 -21.08
C GLY A 178 14.66 -8.09 -22.29
N LYS A 179 14.98 -9.25 -22.84
CA LYS A 179 14.34 -9.83 -24.02
C LYS A 179 13.06 -10.60 -23.70
N SER A 180 12.90 -11.03 -22.46
CA SER A 180 11.75 -11.85 -22.04
C SER A 180 10.61 -10.98 -21.49
N ASN A 181 9.39 -11.27 -21.96
CA ASN A 181 8.17 -10.67 -21.42
C ASN A 181 7.61 -11.44 -20.22
N THR A 182 8.15 -12.60 -19.89
CA THR A 182 7.65 -13.51 -18.85
C THR A 182 8.66 -13.82 -17.75
N PHE A 183 9.92 -13.48 -17.95
CA PHE A 183 11.01 -13.77 -17.01
C PHE A 183 11.85 -12.51 -16.73
N LEU A 184 12.04 -12.20 -15.46
CA LEU A 184 12.91 -11.12 -14.98
C LEU A 184 14.17 -11.70 -14.32
N VAL A 185 14.00 -12.41 -13.21
CA VAL A 185 15.03 -13.10 -12.43
C VAL A 185 14.43 -14.33 -11.75
N PRO A 186 15.22 -15.34 -11.36
CA PRO A 186 14.67 -16.46 -10.60
C PRO A 186 14.12 -16.03 -9.23
N VAL A 187 12.87 -16.41 -8.93
CA VAL A 187 12.24 -16.11 -7.65
C VAL A 187 13.07 -16.60 -6.45
N PRO A 188 13.63 -17.84 -6.44
CA PRO A 188 14.46 -18.32 -5.31
C PRO A 188 15.71 -17.47 -5.09
N ALA A 189 16.34 -16.97 -6.15
CA ALA A 189 17.53 -16.11 -6.04
C ALA A 189 17.17 -14.75 -5.40
N LEU A 190 16.09 -14.13 -5.87
CA LEU A 190 15.61 -12.87 -5.30
C LEU A 190 15.16 -13.02 -3.85
N GLN A 191 14.51 -14.13 -3.52
CA GLN A 191 14.07 -14.48 -2.17
C GLN A 191 15.26 -14.63 -1.21
N ALA A 192 16.30 -15.35 -1.63
CA ALA A 192 17.54 -15.54 -0.85
C ALA A 192 18.29 -14.21 -0.65
N ALA A 193 18.38 -13.38 -1.71
CA ALA A 193 18.99 -12.05 -1.62
C ALA A 193 18.22 -11.13 -0.67
N PHE A 194 16.88 -11.10 -0.77
CA PHE A 194 16.03 -10.30 0.10
C PHE A 194 16.19 -10.69 1.57
N ARG A 195 16.10 -11.98 1.90
CA ARG A 195 16.32 -12.49 3.26
C ARG A 195 17.72 -12.13 3.80
N ARG A 196 18.76 -12.30 2.99
CA ARG A 196 20.15 -11.95 3.35
C ARG A 196 20.28 -10.45 3.68
N HIS A 197 19.79 -9.58 2.81
CA HIS A 197 19.86 -8.14 3.00
C HIS A 197 19.04 -7.65 4.18
N PHE A 198 17.85 -8.22 4.41
CA PHE A 198 17.03 -7.89 5.57
C PHE A 198 17.73 -8.31 6.87
N ARG A 199 18.22 -9.55 6.93
CA ARG A 199 18.94 -10.09 8.10
C ARG A 199 20.19 -9.26 8.44
N SER A 200 20.97 -8.90 7.43
CA SER A 200 22.19 -8.09 7.62
C SER A 200 21.88 -6.71 8.21
N ARG A 201 20.86 -6.03 7.68
CA ARG A 201 20.47 -4.70 8.16
C ARG A 201 19.82 -4.72 9.53
N LEU A 202 19.11 -5.81 9.84
CA LEU A 202 18.44 -5.97 11.12
C LEU A 202 19.44 -6.05 12.30
N LYS A 203 20.65 -6.54 12.04
CA LYS A 203 21.72 -6.59 13.06
C LYS A 203 22.08 -5.22 13.65
N ALA A 204 21.77 -4.14 12.93
CA ALA A 204 21.99 -2.77 13.42
C ALA A 204 20.92 -2.33 14.45
N LEU A 205 19.84 -3.09 14.59
CA LEU A 205 18.82 -2.88 15.61
C LEU A 205 19.00 -3.94 16.70
N ASP A 206 18.91 -3.51 17.95
CA ASP A 206 18.91 -4.44 19.10
C ASP A 206 17.54 -5.13 19.22
N TRP A 207 17.14 -5.80 18.14
CA TRP A 207 15.88 -6.52 18.06
C TRP A 207 16.12 -8.02 17.96
N GLN A 208 15.72 -8.71 19.02
CA GLN A 208 15.83 -10.17 19.09
C GLN A 208 14.77 -10.81 18.20
N VAL A 209 15.21 -11.61 17.26
CA VAL A 209 14.37 -12.34 16.29
C VAL A 209 14.63 -13.83 16.45
N ASP A 210 13.53 -14.60 16.51
CA ASP A 210 13.63 -16.05 16.53
C ASP A 210 14.44 -16.55 15.31
N PRO A 211 15.54 -17.31 15.53
CA PRO A 211 16.34 -17.85 14.46
C PRO A 211 15.55 -18.70 13.45
N ALA A 212 14.43 -19.29 13.83
CA ALA A 212 13.57 -20.07 12.95
C ALA A 212 13.04 -19.26 11.76
N VAL A 213 12.83 -17.96 11.94
CA VAL A 213 12.36 -17.02 10.89
C VAL A 213 13.29 -17.00 9.66
N TRP A 214 14.58 -17.29 9.85
CA TRP A 214 15.55 -17.29 8.76
C TRP A 214 15.56 -18.59 7.95
N ARG A 215 14.81 -19.60 8.40
CA ARG A 215 14.73 -20.93 7.76
C ARG A 215 13.45 -21.14 6.97
N ILE A 216 12.44 -20.30 7.21
CA ILE A 216 11.18 -20.35 6.48
C ILE A 216 11.25 -19.59 5.15
N ASP A 217 10.30 -19.82 4.28
CA ASP A 217 10.19 -19.10 3.01
C ASP A 217 9.72 -17.67 3.20
N TRP A 218 10.47 -16.77 2.59
CA TRP A 218 10.13 -15.35 2.53
C TRP A 218 9.34 -15.08 1.26
N GLY A 219 8.16 -14.49 1.38
CA GLY A 219 7.28 -14.32 0.25
C GLY A 219 7.83 -13.33 -0.79
N VAL A 220 8.24 -13.88 -1.94
CA VAL A 220 8.56 -13.09 -3.15
C VAL A 220 7.75 -13.63 -4.30
N ASN A 221 7.06 -12.75 -5.02
CA ASN A 221 6.30 -13.09 -6.21
C ASN A 221 6.67 -12.14 -7.34
N ILE A 222 6.84 -12.65 -8.55
CA ILE A 222 7.14 -11.88 -9.76
C ILE A 222 6.05 -12.15 -10.78
N GLN A 223 5.38 -11.11 -11.25
CA GLN A 223 4.32 -11.20 -12.26
C GLN A 223 4.65 -10.32 -13.46
N PRO A 224 4.57 -10.83 -14.69
CA PRO A 224 4.69 -10.01 -15.90
C PRO A 224 3.55 -8.99 -15.99
N PHE A 225 3.87 -7.75 -16.40
CA PHE A 225 2.89 -6.67 -16.54
C PHE A 225 3.01 -5.94 -17.89
N GLY A 226 3.49 -6.61 -18.90
CA GLY A 226 3.58 -6.08 -20.27
C GLY A 226 4.42 -4.80 -20.36
N SER A 227 3.87 -3.74 -20.96
CA SER A 227 4.57 -2.46 -21.19
C SER A 227 4.63 -1.54 -19.97
N GLY A 228 4.21 -1.97 -18.81
CA GLY A 228 4.22 -1.20 -17.56
C GLY A 228 3.08 -0.20 -17.38
N ALA A 229 2.41 0.25 -18.44
CA ALA A 229 1.30 1.20 -18.30
C ALA A 229 0.15 0.64 -17.45
N ALA A 230 -0.18 -0.64 -17.65
CA ALA A 230 -1.19 -1.32 -16.85
C ALA A 230 -0.77 -1.45 -15.37
N ALA A 231 0.51 -1.78 -15.11
CA ALA A 231 1.07 -1.86 -13.76
C ALA A 231 1.02 -0.51 -13.04
N ILE A 232 1.46 0.56 -13.70
CA ILE A 232 1.44 1.92 -13.17
C ILE A 232 0.02 2.36 -12.84
N LYS A 233 -0.95 2.16 -13.75
CA LYS A 233 -2.37 2.46 -13.51
C LYS A 233 -2.95 1.60 -12.38
N TYR A 234 -2.60 0.32 -12.33
CA TYR A 234 -3.02 -0.59 -11.27
C TYR A 234 -2.48 -0.12 -9.91
N LEU A 235 -1.18 0.14 -9.78
CA LEU A 235 -0.58 0.61 -8.53
C LEU A 235 -1.01 2.04 -8.18
N GLY A 236 -1.20 2.92 -9.15
CA GLY A 236 -1.74 4.26 -8.92
C GLY A 236 -3.05 4.22 -8.13
N ALA A 237 -3.92 3.22 -8.43
CA ALA A 237 -5.11 3.02 -7.65
C ALA A 237 -4.85 2.69 -6.16
N TYR A 238 -3.62 2.35 -5.77
CA TYR A 238 -3.24 1.98 -4.40
C TYR A 238 -2.34 3.00 -3.70
N VAL A 239 -1.66 3.89 -4.43
CA VAL A 239 -0.73 4.89 -3.87
C VAL A 239 -1.44 5.81 -2.87
N CYS A 240 -2.64 6.28 -3.23
CA CYS A 240 -3.46 7.15 -2.39
C CYS A 240 -4.73 6.44 -1.87
N ARG A 241 -4.78 5.11 -1.95
CA ARG A 241 -5.91 4.35 -1.46
C ARG A 241 -5.79 4.09 0.04
N THR A 242 -6.93 4.20 0.69
CA THR A 242 -7.14 3.64 2.02
C THR A 242 -7.26 2.11 1.95
N ALA A 243 -7.10 1.44 3.07
CA ALA A 243 -7.12 -0.03 3.18
C ALA A 243 -8.38 -0.70 2.59
N ILE A 244 -9.47 0.04 2.45
CA ILE A 244 -10.73 -0.42 1.85
C ILE A 244 -11.41 0.73 1.08
N GLY A 245 -12.00 0.42 -0.07
CA GLY A 245 -12.83 1.35 -0.85
C GLY A 245 -14.32 1.07 -0.70
N ASP A 246 -15.14 2.08 -0.99
CA ASP A 246 -16.61 2.03 -0.86
C ASP A 246 -17.24 0.84 -1.60
N GLY A 247 -16.73 0.49 -2.79
CA GLY A 247 -17.24 -0.62 -3.58
C GLY A 247 -17.14 -2.01 -2.94
N ARG A 248 -16.40 -2.13 -1.83
CA ARG A 248 -16.33 -3.38 -1.05
C ARG A 248 -17.37 -3.45 0.05
N ILE A 249 -17.93 -2.34 0.49
CA ILE A 249 -18.95 -2.31 1.55
C ILE A 249 -20.26 -2.88 0.99
N ARG A 250 -20.87 -3.79 1.73
CA ARG A 250 -22.13 -4.46 1.35
C ARG A 250 -23.29 -4.02 2.21
N ALA A 251 -23.11 -4.01 3.52
CA ALA A 251 -24.15 -3.63 4.45
C ALA A 251 -23.60 -2.90 5.68
N LEU A 252 -24.47 -2.16 6.32
CA LEU A 252 -24.26 -1.49 7.60
C LEU A 252 -25.54 -1.70 8.42
N GLU A 253 -25.54 -2.70 9.28
CA GLU A 253 -26.72 -3.14 10.04
C GLU A 253 -26.40 -3.15 11.53
N GLY A 254 -27.26 -2.50 12.34
CA GLY A 254 -27.00 -2.34 13.75
C GLY A 254 -25.59 -1.81 14.00
N ASP A 255 -24.80 -2.52 14.77
CA ASP A 255 -23.42 -2.20 15.11
C ASP A 255 -22.37 -2.91 14.23
N SER A 256 -22.81 -3.49 13.12
CA SER A 256 -21.96 -4.32 12.26
C SER A 256 -21.75 -3.74 10.89
N VAL A 257 -20.54 -3.96 10.37
CA VAL A 257 -20.11 -3.60 9.02
C VAL A 257 -19.80 -4.87 8.24
N THR A 258 -20.49 -5.06 7.12
CA THR A 258 -20.29 -6.18 6.21
C THR A 258 -19.60 -5.73 4.92
N PHE A 259 -18.51 -6.40 4.54
CA PHE A 259 -17.77 -6.08 3.32
C PHE A 259 -17.27 -7.33 2.58
N ALA A 260 -17.11 -7.19 1.27
CA ALA A 260 -16.61 -8.25 0.40
C ALA A 260 -15.08 -8.28 0.40
N TRP A 261 -14.52 -9.51 0.32
CA TRP A 261 -13.09 -9.74 0.14
C TRP A 261 -12.85 -10.93 -0.79
N LYS A 262 -11.63 -11.05 -1.33
CA LYS A 262 -11.22 -12.14 -2.20
C LYS A 262 -10.27 -13.06 -1.46
N ASP A 263 -10.62 -14.35 -1.42
CA ASP A 263 -9.77 -15.39 -0.83
C ASP A 263 -8.74 -15.86 -1.86
N ARG A 264 -7.51 -15.37 -1.71
CA ARG A 264 -6.41 -15.70 -2.63
C ARG A 264 -5.96 -17.17 -2.54
N SER A 265 -6.13 -17.80 -1.38
CA SER A 265 -5.78 -19.21 -1.20
C SER A 265 -6.74 -20.16 -1.89
N HIS A 266 -7.92 -19.68 -2.25
CA HIS A 266 -8.95 -20.43 -2.96
C HIS A 266 -9.33 -19.72 -4.28
N GLY A 267 -8.36 -19.48 -5.14
CA GLY A 267 -8.60 -18.97 -6.50
C GLY A 267 -9.26 -17.60 -6.59
N ASN A 268 -9.06 -16.72 -5.61
CA ASN A 268 -9.74 -15.42 -5.48
C ASN A 268 -11.25 -15.52 -5.31
N ALA A 269 -11.76 -16.61 -4.72
CA ALA A 269 -13.19 -16.77 -4.44
C ALA A 269 -13.74 -15.56 -3.67
N PRO A 270 -14.89 -15.00 -4.09
CA PRO A 270 -15.51 -13.90 -3.37
C PRO A 270 -16.08 -14.40 -2.06
N LYS A 271 -15.73 -13.72 -0.96
CA LYS A 271 -16.22 -13.99 0.40
C LYS A 271 -16.71 -12.70 1.05
N ILE A 272 -17.48 -12.85 2.10
CA ILE A 272 -18.02 -11.75 2.90
C ILE A 272 -17.47 -11.86 4.31
N LEU A 273 -17.19 -10.71 4.93
CA LEU A 273 -16.78 -10.61 6.32
C LEU A 273 -17.61 -9.54 7.01
N THR A 274 -18.19 -9.91 8.14
CA THR A 274 -18.92 -9.00 9.02
C THR A 274 -18.11 -8.76 10.28
N LEU A 275 -17.95 -7.50 10.66
CA LEU A 275 -17.20 -7.07 11.84
C LEU A 275 -18.05 -6.11 12.67
N PRO A 276 -17.89 -6.09 14.00
CA PRO A 276 -18.34 -4.95 14.81
C PRO A 276 -17.75 -3.65 14.29
N GLY A 277 -18.51 -2.55 14.33
CA GLY A 277 -18.06 -1.25 13.84
C GLY A 277 -16.77 -0.76 14.51
N SER A 278 -16.62 -0.98 15.82
CA SER A 278 -15.41 -0.66 16.58
C SER A 278 -14.18 -1.43 16.07
N GLU A 279 -14.34 -2.72 15.74
CA GLU A 279 -13.26 -3.55 15.18
C GLU A 279 -12.89 -3.12 13.75
N PHE A 280 -13.89 -2.73 12.94
CA PHE A 280 -13.62 -2.13 11.64
C PHE A 280 -12.78 -0.85 11.76
N ILE A 281 -13.13 0.06 12.70
CA ILE A 281 -12.36 1.28 12.97
C ILE A 281 -10.95 0.95 13.43
N ARG A 282 -10.79 0.00 14.37
CA ARG A 282 -9.49 -0.44 14.87
C ARG A 282 -8.59 -0.94 13.74
N ARG A 283 -9.12 -1.80 12.86
CA ARG A 283 -8.37 -2.31 11.70
C ARG A 283 -8.02 -1.18 10.74
N TYR A 284 -8.96 -0.30 10.43
CA TYR A 284 -8.74 0.83 9.53
C TYR A 284 -7.63 1.76 10.01
N LEU A 285 -7.67 2.17 11.27
CA LEU A 285 -6.69 3.08 11.87
C LEU A 285 -5.29 2.45 11.97
N ARG A 286 -5.18 1.13 12.07
CA ARG A 286 -3.90 0.42 12.08
C ARG A 286 -3.07 0.65 10.81
N HIS A 287 -3.70 1.04 9.70
CA HIS A 287 -3.05 1.33 8.42
C HIS A 287 -2.69 2.81 8.24
N VAL A 288 -2.97 3.64 9.23
CA VAL A 288 -2.50 5.02 9.27
C VAL A 288 -1.06 5.03 9.77
N LEU A 289 -0.14 5.25 8.85
CA LEU A 289 1.29 5.33 9.15
C LEU A 289 1.68 6.73 9.61
N ALA A 290 2.75 6.80 10.42
CA ALA A 290 3.32 8.05 10.92
C ALA A 290 3.92 8.92 9.81
#